data_087d47c227c636b2782f18ef3692b36e
#
_entry.id   087d47c227c636b2782f18ef3692b36e
#
_cell.length_a   1.000
_cell.length_b   1.000
_cell.length_c   1.000
_cell.angle_alpha   90.00
_cell.angle_beta   90.00
_cell.angle_gamma   90.00
#
_symmetry.space_group_name_H-M   'P 1'
#
loop_
_entity.id
_entity.type
_entity.pdbx_description
1 polymer ?
#
loop_
_entity_poly.entity_id
_entity_poly.type
_entity_poly.pdbx_seq_one_letter_code
_entity_poly.pdbx_strand_id
1 'polypeptide(L)'
;MGRFFITFLVWAICYATCKAQTSKPDTIYAEYVQEEIQLDGKPDEAVWKRAVHINNFTQRELNIGEPATERTEVAILYTAKTLYIGFWGYDRNPQKIIAREMKRDFDWGGEDNFEVIIDTYNDDRNGFLFAINPNAARADAQVLNNGESFNKFWNGVWDAKTTITDEGWFAEIAIPFSTLKFPTDAQEQIWGINFERNIRRKRE
;
A
#
# COMPACT_ATOMS: atom_id res chain seq x y z
N MET A 1 58.21 52.78 -13.92
CA MET A 1 57.04 52.40 -14.77
C MET A 1 56.64 50.98 -14.43
N GLY A 2 55.78 50.82 -13.43
CA GLY A 2 55.32 49.51 -12.96
C GLY A 2 53.92 49.21 -13.53
N ARG A 3 53.80 48.10 -14.22
CA ARG A 3 52.51 47.59 -14.71
C ARG A 3 51.88 46.68 -13.69
N PHE A 4 50.74 47.06 -13.09
CA PHE A 4 49.90 46.21 -12.29
C PHE A 4 49.04 45.35 -13.19
N PHE A 5 49.13 44.00 -13.10
CA PHE A 5 48.16 43.08 -13.69
C PHE A 5 47.12 42.75 -12.62
N ILE A 6 45.87 43.11 -12.86
CA ILE A 6 44.72 42.71 -12.05
C ILE A 6 44.13 41.46 -12.71
N THR A 7 44.26 40.32 -12.01
CA THR A 7 43.66 39.06 -12.44
C THR A 7 42.25 38.98 -11.84
N PHE A 8 41.22 39.04 -12.70
CA PHE A 8 39.86 38.80 -12.29
C PHE A 8 39.62 37.29 -12.24
N LEU A 9 39.37 36.77 -11.00
CA LEU A 9 38.92 35.39 -10.81
C LEU A 9 37.40 35.34 -10.98
N VAL A 10 36.89 34.81 -12.10
CA VAL A 10 35.47 34.61 -12.33
C VAL A 10 35.09 33.31 -11.64
N TRP A 11 34.34 33.44 -10.55
CA TRP A 11 33.69 32.29 -9.92
C TRP A 11 32.45 31.92 -10.70
N ALA A 12 32.50 30.82 -11.47
CA ALA A 12 31.33 30.23 -12.08
C ALA A 12 30.54 29.46 -10.99
N ILE A 13 29.45 30.06 -10.51
CA ILE A 13 28.50 29.37 -9.64
C ILE A 13 27.65 28.44 -10.53
N CYS A 14 27.95 27.13 -10.47
CA CYS A 14 27.14 26.12 -11.14
C CYS A 14 25.86 25.89 -10.30
N TYR A 15 24.75 26.50 -10.72
CA TYR A 15 23.44 26.17 -10.16
C TYR A 15 23.02 24.80 -10.71
N ALA A 16 23.24 23.74 -9.92
CA ALA A 16 22.62 22.46 -10.16
C ALA A 16 21.11 22.61 -9.89
N THR A 17 20.31 22.78 -10.93
CA THR A 17 18.86 22.69 -10.81
C THR A 17 18.50 21.23 -10.55
N CYS A 18 18.31 20.88 -9.29
CA CYS A 18 17.67 19.62 -8.92
C CYS A 18 16.22 19.67 -9.41
N LYS A 19 15.95 19.09 -10.57
CA LYS A 19 14.58 18.83 -11.01
C LYS A 19 14.06 17.71 -10.14
N ALA A 20 13.17 18.02 -9.21
CA ALA A 20 12.33 17.01 -8.58
C ALA A 20 11.59 16.30 -9.70
N GLN A 21 11.93 15.03 -9.93
CA GLN A 21 11.24 14.19 -10.89
C GLN A 21 9.94 13.76 -10.22
N THR A 22 8.85 14.51 -10.47
CA THR A 22 7.52 14.06 -10.11
C THR A 22 7.21 12.89 -11.04
N SER A 23 7.38 11.67 -10.54
CA SER A 23 6.83 10.49 -11.20
C SER A 23 5.31 10.68 -11.27
N LYS A 24 4.72 10.57 -12.47
CA LYS A 24 3.27 10.45 -12.58
C LYS A 24 2.86 9.23 -11.74
N PRO A 25 1.82 9.34 -10.91
CA PRO A 25 1.30 8.17 -10.22
C PRO A 25 0.92 7.10 -11.25
N ASP A 26 1.31 5.85 -11.00
CA ASP A 26 0.92 4.74 -11.84
C ASP A 26 -0.60 4.58 -11.72
N THR A 27 -1.29 4.55 -12.86
CA THR A 27 -2.75 4.33 -12.89
C THR A 27 -3.00 2.86 -13.18
N ILE A 28 -3.79 2.22 -12.34
CA ILE A 28 -4.25 0.85 -12.53
C ILE A 28 -5.77 0.83 -12.66
N TYR A 29 -6.29 -0.16 -13.39
CA TYR A 29 -7.71 -0.41 -13.48
C TYR A 29 -8.05 -1.65 -12.67
N ALA A 30 -8.95 -1.51 -11.68
CA ALA A 30 -9.50 -2.64 -10.99
C ALA A 30 -10.37 -3.45 -11.96
N GLU A 31 -10.29 -4.77 -11.94
CA GLU A 31 -11.07 -5.64 -12.83
C GLU A 31 -12.45 -5.93 -12.21
N TYR A 32 -13.52 -5.73 -13.01
CA TYR A 32 -14.86 -6.09 -12.60
C TYR A 32 -15.07 -7.60 -12.71
N VAL A 33 -15.61 -8.21 -11.66
CA VAL A 33 -15.99 -9.61 -11.61
C VAL A 33 -17.47 -9.77 -11.24
N GLN A 34 -18.13 -10.77 -11.78
CA GLN A 34 -19.56 -11.00 -11.52
C GLN A 34 -19.80 -11.87 -10.29
N GLU A 35 -18.90 -12.83 -10.06
CA GLU A 35 -18.93 -13.74 -8.93
C GLU A 35 -18.30 -13.10 -7.68
N GLU A 36 -18.83 -13.44 -6.52
CA GLU A 36 -18.18 -13.09 -5.25
C GLU A 36 -16.94 -13.97 -5.04
N ILE A 37 -15.86 -13.34 -4.58
CA ILE A 37 -14.63 -14.05 -4.21
C ILE A 37 -14.87 -14.78 -2.89
N GLN A 38 -14.48 -16.03 -2.81
CA GLN A 38 -14.53 -16.80 -1.57
C GLN A 38 -13.29 -16.50 -0.75
N LEU A 39 -13.46 -15.74 0.33
CA LEU A 39 -12.34 -15.43 1.21
C LEU A 39 -11.88 -16.68 1.97
N ASP A 40 -10.77 -17.26 1.56
CA ASP A 40 -10.10 -18.34 2.26
C ASP A 40 -8.64 -18.00 2.61
N GLY A 41 -8.15 -16.84 2.18
CA GLY A 41 -6.80 -16.35 2.39
C GLY A 41 -5.80 -16.84 1.35
N LYS A 42 -6.29 -17.40 0.24
CA LYS A 42 -5.47 -17.89 -0.87
C LYS A 42 -5.96 -17.25 -2.16
N PRO A 43 -5.42 -16.13 -2.58
CA PRO A 43 -5.84 -15.50 -3.83
C PRO A 43 -5.32 -16.31 -5.04
N ASP A 44 -5.86 -17.52 -5.23
CA ASP A 44 -5.43 -18.48 -6.26
C ASP A 44 -6.49 -18.78 -7.31
N GLU A 45 -7.71 -18.24 -7.19
CA GLU A 45 -8.76 -18.36 -8.18
C GLU A 45 -8.34 -17.78 -9.53
N ALA A 46 -8.96 -18.28 -10.58
CA ALA A 46 -8.64 -17.87 -11.95
C ALA A 46 -8.81 -16.37 -12.19
N VAL A 47 -9.70 -15.70 -11.45
CA VAL A 47 -9.93 -14.24 -11.57
C VAL A 47 -8.71 -13.44 -11.09
N TRP A 48 -8.04 -13.84 -10.03
CA TRP A 48 -6.83 -13.20 -9.56
C TRP A 48 -5.68 -13.29 -10.57
N LYS A 49 -5.57 -14.42 -11.28
CA LYS A 49 -4.51 -14.63 -12.28
C LYS A 49 -4.66 -13.74 -13.52
N ARG A 50 -5.87 -13.23 -13.78
CA ARG A 50 -6.15 -12.31 -14.88
C ARG A 50 -6.00 -10.85 -14.50
N ALA A 51 -6.14 -10.54 -13.22
CA ALA A 51 -6.03 -9.19 -12.71
C ALA A 51 -4.62 -8.60 -12.97
N VAL A 52 -4.55 -7.28 -13.03
CA VAL A 52 -3.26 -6.57 -13.08
C VAL A 52 -2.58 -6.67 -11.72
N HIS A 53 -1.36 -7.21 -11.70
CA HIS A 53 -0.56 -7.32 -10.49
C HIS A 53 0.39 -6.13 -10.34
N ILE A 54 0.33 -5.48 -9.20
CA ILE A 54 1.27 -4.45 -8.75
C ILE A 54 2.39 -5.17 -8.02
N ASN A 55 3.62 -5.02 -8.46
CA ASN A 55 4.77 -5.74 -7.92
C ASN A 55 6.07 -4.91 -7.82
N ASN A 56 5.98 -3.61 -8.07
CA ASN A 56 7.09 -2.68 -8.08
C ASN A 56 7.30 -2.01 -6.71
N PHE A 57 7.22 -2.79 -5.64
CA PHE A 57 7.42 -2.29 -4.28
C PHE A 57 8.86 -1.85 -4.05
N THR A 58 9.02 -0.71 -3.36
CA THR A 58 10.30 -0.15 -2.96
C THR A 58 10.38 0.01 -1.45
N GLN A 59 11.58 -0.04 -0.91
CA GLN A 59 11.82 0.14 0.51
C GLN A 59 11.54 1.58 0.94
N ARG A 60 10.82 1.72 2.05
CA ARG A 60 10.56 3.00 2.72
C ARG A 60 11.54 3.27 3.86
N GLU A 61 12.05 2.23 4.49
CA GLU A 61 13.03 2.29 5.56
C GLU A 61 14.34 1.61 5.13
N LEU A 62 15.43 1.86 5.83
CA LEU A 62 16.79 1.43 5.60
C LEU A 62 17.37 1.92 4.26
N ASN A 63 16.92 1.41 3.13
CA ASN A 63 17.44 1.78 1.81
C ASN A 63 16.31 2.39 0.97
N ILE A 64 15.94 3.62 1.31
CA ILE A 64 14.79 4.32 0.72
C ILE A 64 14.89 4.36 -0.81
N GLY A 65 13.84 3.86 -1.49
CA GLY A 65 13.72 3.83 -2.95
C GLY A 65 14.37 2.62 -3.63
N GLU A 66 15.15 1.82 -2.90
CA GLU A 66 15.65 0.55 -3.44
C GLU A 66 14.51 -0.47 -3.56
N PRO A 67 14.60 -1.44 -4.48
CA PRO A 67 13.60 -2.50 -4.59
C PRO A 67 13.38 -3.24 -3.27
N ALA A 68 12.14 -3.65 -3.00
CA ALA A 68 11.82 -4.50 -1.86
C ALA A 68 12.64 -5.78 -1.87
N THR A 69 13.12 -6.22 -0.69
CA THR A 69 13.99 -7.41 -0.60
C THR A 69 13.23 -8.73 -0.67
N GLU A 70 11.93 -8.72 -0.40
CA GLU A 70 11.03 -9.85 -0.58
C GLU A 70 9.96 -9.50 -1.62
N ARG A 71 9.66 -10.44 -2.51
CA ARG A 71 8.65 -10.27 -3.55
C ARG A 71 7.29 -10.01 -2.90
N THR A 72 6.64 -8.97 -3.37
CA THR A 72 5.29 -8.58 -2.94
C THR A 72 4.45 -8.33 -4.18
N GLU A 73 3.23 -8.85 -4.20
CA GLU A 73 2.27 -8.58 -5.25
C GLU A 73 0.92 -8.21 -4.65
N VAL A 74 0.21 -7.34 -5.33
CA VAL A 74 -1.16 -6.94 -4.99
C VAL A 74 -1.98 -6.89 -6.27
N ALA A 75 -3.22 -7.35 -6.20
CA ALA A 75 -4.20 -7.18 -7.27
C ALA A 75 -5.52 -6.68 -6.71
N ILE A 76 -6.30 -5.99 -7.53
CA ILE A 76 -7.57 -5.39 -7.15
C ILE A 76 -8.66 -5.89 -8.09
N LEU A 77 -9.73 -6.42 -7.50
CA LEU A 77 -10.96 -6.80 -8.18
C LEU A 77 -12.14 -6.07 -7.54
N TYR A 78 -13.25 -5.98 -8.23
CA TYR A 78 -14.47 -5.48 -7.63
C TYR A 78 -15.72 -6.14 -8.23
N THR A 79 -16.77 -6.21 -7.41
CA THR A 79 -18.12 -6.55 -7.83
C THR A 79 -18.99 -5.29 -7.77
N ALA A 80 -20.28 -5.42 -8.02
CA ALA A 80 -21.23 -4.31 -7.82
C ALA A 80 -21.31 -3.80 -6.36
N LYS A 81 -20.80 -4.56 -5.38
CA LYS A 81 -20.97 -4.26 -3.95
C LYS A 81 -19.69 -4.20 -3.15
N THR A 82 -18.62 -4.81 -3.63
CA THR A 82 -17.43 -5.08 -2.82
C THR A 82 -16.16 -4.84 -3.61
N LEU A 83 -15.20 -4.16 -2.99
CA LEU A 83 -13.82 -4.08 -3.43
C LEU A 83 -13.06 -5.26 -2.81
N TYR A 84 -12.31 -5.99 -3.63
CA TYR A 84 -11.45 -7.09 -3.19
C TYR A 84 -9.99 -6.76 -3.46
N ILE A 85 -9.13 -7.10 -2.51
CA ILE A 85 -7.69 -6.94 -2.62
C ILE A 85 -7.04 -8.28 -2.32
N GLY A 86 -6.32 -8.82 -3.30
CA GLY A 86 -5.46 -9.98 -3.15
C GLY A 86 -4.03 -9.52 -2.84
N PHE A 87 -3.42 -10.17 -1.86
CA PHE A 87 -2.04 -9.89 -1.44
C PHE A 87 -1.22 -11.16 -1.42
N TRP A 88 -0.04 -11.11 -2.03
CA TRP A 88 0.96 -12.18 -2.06
C TRP A 88 2.26 -11.65 -1.44
N GLY A 89 2.49 -12.00 -0.21
CA GLY A 89 3.68 -11.61 0.55
C GLY A 89 4.69 -12.74 0.60
N TYR A 90 5.42 -12.99 -0.50
CA TYR A 90 6.47 -14.00 -0.53
C TYR A 90 7.57 -13.70 0.49
N ASP A 91 8.17 -14.74 1.01
CA ASP A 91 9.21 -14.63 2.02
C ASP A 91 10.16 -15.82 1.93
N ARG A 92 11.46 -15.57 1.82
CA ARG A 92 12.49 -16.62 1.77
C ARG A 92 12.70 -17.32 3.10
N ASN A 93 12.15 -16.80 4.20
CA ASN A 93 12.22 -17.38 5.54
C ASN A 93 10.85 -17.29 6.25
N PRO A 94 9.81 -17.98 5.77
CA PRO A 94 8.44 -17.82 6.30
C PRO A 94 8.34 -18.17 7.79
N GLN A 95 9.21 -19.04 8.30
CA GLN A 95 9.26 -19.40 9.72
C GLN A 95 9.70 -18.25 10.64
N LYS A 96 10.15 -17.13 10.05
CA LYS A 96 10.55 -15.92 10.77
C LYS A 96 9.52 -14.80 10.65
N ILE A 97 8.37 -15.06 10.08
CA ILE A 97 7.23 -14.14 10.07
C ILE A 97 6.83 -13.86 11.52
N ILE A 98 6.66 -12.57 11.82
CA ILE A 98 6.27 -12.13 13.17
C ILE A 98 4.78 -11.80 13.14
N ALA A 99 3.97 -12.69 13.72
CA ALA A 99 2.53 -12.51 13.87
C ALA A 99 2.11 -13.06 15.23
N ARG A 100 1.72 -12.19 16.13
CA ARG A 100 1.39 -12.53 17.54
C ARG A 100 -0.06 -12.20 17.88
N GLU A 101 -0.54 -11.10 17.35
CA GLU A 101 -1.88 -10.62 17.65
C GLU A 101 -2.94 -11.34 16.83
N MET A 102 -4.10 -11.56 17.46
CA MET A 102 -5.27 -12.15 16.83
C MET A 102 -6.53 -11.30 17.05
N LYS A 103 -6.38 -10.22 17.79
CA LYS A 103 -7.50 -9.33 18.15
C LYS A 103 -7.66 -8.24 17.11
N ARG A 104 -8.90 -7.76 16.94
CA ARG A 104 -9.16 -6.54 16.20
C ARG A 104 -8.45 -5.35 16.86
N ASP A 105 -8.08 -4.38 16.05
CA ASP A 105 -7.36 -3.16 16.43
C ASP A 105 -6.00 -3.46 17.08
N PHE A 106 -5.30 -4.44 16.49
CA PHE A 106 -3.95 -4.78 16.90
C PHE A 106 -2.97 -3.61 16.67
N ASP A 107 -1.86 -3.62 17.39
CA ASP A 107 -0.77 -2.66 17.13
C ASP A 107 0.02 -3.10 15.88
N TRP A 108 -0.37 -2.57 14.73
CA TRP A 108 0.26 -2.92 13.46
C TRP A 108 1.73 -2.45 13.33
N GLY A 109 2.19 -1.54 14.21
CA GLY A 109 3.61 -1.16 14.28
C GLY A 109 4.54 -2.24 14.82
N GLY A 110 4.03 -3.29 15.49
CA GLY A 110 4.82 -4.26 16.26
C GLY A 110 5.16 -5.57 15.54
N GLU A 111 4.51 -5.90 14.43
CA GLU A 111 4.61 -7.19 13.75
C GLU A 111 4.47 -7.08 12.23
N ASP A 112 4.69 -8.17 11.52
CA ASP A 112 4.52 -8.21 10.06
C ASP A 112 3.06 -7.88 9.73
N ASN A 113 2.85 -7.01 8.75
CA ASN A 113 1.52 -6.64 8.32
C ASN A 113 1.49 -6.18 6.87
N PHE A 114 0.29 -6.05 6.35
CA PHE A 114 -0.02 -5.41 5.09
C PHE A 114 -1.06 -4.33 5.33
N GLU A 115 -0.83 -3.16 4.79
CA GLU A 115 -1.66 -1.98 4.95
C GLU A 115 -2.13 -1.46 3.59
N VAL A 116 -3.37 -1.02 3.55
CA VAL A 116 -3.98 -0.36 2.40
C VAL A 116 -4.56 0.96 2.84
N ILE A 117 -4.19 2.04 2.18
CA ILE A 117 -4.83 3.35 2.34
C ILE A 117 -5.61 3.65 1.06
N ILE A 118 -6.88 4.00 1.20
CA ILE A 118 -7.77 4.33 0.10
C ILE A 118 -8.30 5.75 0.28
N ASP A 119 -7.95 6.63 -0.64
CA ASP A 119 -8.52 7.98 -0.77
C ASP A 119 -9.63 7.93 -1.82
N THR A 120 -10.86 7.85 -1.35
CA THR A 120 -12.04 7.70 -2.21
C THR A 120 -12.52 9.02 -2.84
N TYR A 121 -12.01 10.16 -2.37
CA TYR A 121 -12.29 11.48 -2.92
C TYR A 121 -11.18 11.96 -3.85
N ASN A 122 -10.04 11.26 -3.88
CA ASN A 122 -8.83 11.62 -4.61
C ASN A 122 -8.42 13.08 -4.31
N ASP A 123 -8.47 13.41 -3.01
CA ASP A 123 -8.18 14.76 -2.51
C ASP A 123 -6.77 14.88 -1.89
N ASP A 124 -6.02 13.77 -1.83
CA ASP A 124 -4.70 13.63 -1.23
C ASP A 124 -4.64 14.05 0.26
N ARG A 125 -5.79 14.08 0.94
CA ARG A 125 -5.90 14.59 2.32
C ARG A 125 -6.50 13.62 3.29
N ASN A 126 -7.51 12.89 2.86
CA ASN A 126 -8.28 12.02 3.73
C ASN A 126 -8.44 10.65 3.09
N GLY A 127 -8.52 9.62 3.91
CA GLY A 127 -8.66 8.27 3.40
C GLY A 127 -9.09 7.27 4.48
N PHE A 128 -9.15 6.03 4.09
CA PHE A 128 -9.45 4.89 4.95
C PHE A 128 -8.24 3.96 4.96
N LEU A 129 -7.74 3.65 6.14
CA LEU A 129 -6.68 2.67 6.35
C LEU A 129 -7.28 1.35 6.76
N PHE A 130 -6.80 0.27 6.16
CA PHE A 130 -7.08 -1.12 6.52
C PHE A 130 -5.76 -1.84 6.70
N ALA A 131 -5.54 -2.43 7.86
CA ALA A 131 -4.34 -3.18 8.17
C ALA A 131 -4.68 -4.61 8.58
N ILE A 132 -3.88 -5.57 8.12
CA ILE A 132 -4.05 -6.99 8.41
C ILE A 132 -2.68 -7.61 8.69
N ASN A 133 -2.63 -8.50 9.68
CA ASN A 133 -1.44 -9.29 9.95
C ASN A 133 -1.58 -10.75 9.42
N PRO A 134 -0.51 -11.56 9.43
CA PRO A 134 -0.57 -12.94 8.97
C PRO A 134 -1.53 -13.86 9.73
N ASN A 135 -1.98 -13.48 10.93
CA ASN A 135 -3.00 -14.20 11.74
C ASN A 135 -4.43 -13.73 11.46
N ALA A 136 -4.65 -12.91 10.42
CA ALA A 136 -5.93 -12.29 10.08
C ALA A 136 -6.48 -11.34 11.17
N ALA A 137 -5.63 -10.86 12.09
CA ALA A 137 -6.03 -9.74 12.94
C ALA A 137 -6.16 -8.48 12.06
N ARG A 138 -7.23 -7.73 12.27
CA ARG A 138 -7.60 -6.55 11.48
C ARG A 138 -7.54 -5.29 12.32
N ALA A 139 -7.08 -4.21 11.72
CA ALA A 139 -7.20 -2.87 12.30
C ALA A 139 -7.59 -1.89 11.19
N ASP A 140 -8.35 -0.87 11.55
CA ASP A 140 -8.76 0.15 10.60
C ASP A 140 -8.74 1.55 11.23
N ALA A 141 -8.65 2.56 10.39
CA ALA A 141 -8.70 3.95 10.82
C ALA A 141 -9.16 4.86 9.68
N GLN A 142 -9.67 6.03 10.03
CA GLN A 142 -9.72 7.14 9.09
C GLN A 142 -8.40 7.89 9.13
N VAL A 143 -7.85 8.15 7.96
CA VAL A 143 -6.67 8.99 7.76
C VAL A 143 -7.16 10.40 7.50
N LEU A 144 -6.61 11.38 8.22
CA LEU A 144 -7.04 12.78 8.15
C LEU A 144 -5.83 13.70 7.98
N ASN A 145 -6.05 14.85 7.32
CA ASN A 145 -5.06 15.92 7.20
C ASN A 145 -3.72 15.42 6.61
N ASN A 146 -3.74 14.80 5.45
CA ASN A 146 -2.53 14.28 4.76
C ASN A 146 -1.75 13.24 5.61
N GLY A 147 -2.43 12.46 6.44
CA GLY A 147 -1.78 11.46 7.30
C GLY A 147 -1.23 12.01 8.62
N GLU A 148 -1.49 13.29 8.96
CA GLU A 148 -1.08 13.84 10.25
C GLU A 148 -1.84 13.26 11.44
N SER A 149 -3.05 12.72 11.20
CA SER A 149 -3.84 12.10 12.26
C SER A 149 -4.62 10.88 11.78
N PHE A 150 -4.81 9.94 12.70
CA PHE A 150 -5.54 8.70 12.48
C PHE A 150 -6.66 8.59 13.52
N ASN A 151 -7.91 8.56 13.05
CA ASN A 151 -9.04 8.25 13.91
C ASN A 151 -9.20 6.73 14.02
N LYS A 152 -8.55 6.12 15.00
CA LYS A 152 -8.59 4.68 15.30
C LYS A 152 -9.92 4.23 15.97
N PHE A 153 -10.82 5.15 16.28
CA PHE A 153 -12.17 4.83 16.78
C PHE A 153 -13.17 4.59 15.64
N TRP A 154 -12.76 4.85 14.40
CA TRP A 154 -13.58 4.47 13.27
C TRP A 154 -13.52 2.96 13.08
N ASN A 155 -14.68 2.33 12.92
CA ASN A 155 -14.80 0.91 12.68
C ASN A 155 -15.50 0.67 11.34
N GLY A 156 -14.77 0.19 10.37
CA GLY A 156 -15.30 -0.25 9.07
C GLY A 156 -15.91 -1.65 9.17
N VAL A 157 -16.90 -1.91 8.32
CA VAL A 157 -17.42 -3.27 8.12
C VAL A 157 -16.69 -3.87 6.94
N TRP A 158 -15.73 -4.74 7.19
CA TRP A 158 -14.93 -5.42 6.17
C TRP A 158 -14.44 -6.76 6.68
N ASP A 159 -14.01 -7.62 5.80
CA ASP A 159 -13.47 -8.92 6.16
C ASP A 159 -12.16 -9.22 5.45
N ALA A 160 -11.38 -10.13 6.04
CA ALA A 160 -10.14 -10.60 5.44
C ALA A 160 -9.81 -12.00 5.95
N LYS A 161 -9.13 -12.75 5.13
CA LYS A 161 -8.54 -14.05 5.47
C LYS A 161 -7.09 -14.08 5.07
N THR A 162 -6.32 -14.87 5.78
CA THR A 162 -4.89 -15.04 5.52
C THR A 162 -4.50 -16.50 5.59
N THR A 163 -3.45 -16.85 4.86
CA THR A 163 -2.81 -18.15 4.92
C THR A 163 -1.30 -17.96 4.97
N ILE A 164 -0.63 -18.69 5.88
CA ILE A 164 0.83 -18.79 5.94
C ILE A 164 1.23 -20.11 5.31
N THR A 165 2.20 -20.08 4.41
CA THR A 165 2.75 -21.25 3.73
C THR A 165 4.28 -21.28 3.84
N ASP A 166 4.92 -22.22 3.18
CA ASP A 166 6.38 -22.29 3.03
C ASP A 166 6.94 -21.29 2.00
N GLU A 167 6.07 -20.58 1.27
CA GLU A 167 6.44 -19.52 0.34
C GLU A 167 6.29 -18.10 0.91
N GLY A 168 5.57 -17.93 2.04
CA GLY A 168 5.26 -16.63 2.64
C GLY A 168 3.89 -16.61 3.28
N TRP A 169 3.23 -15.44 3.26
CA TRP A 169 1.85 -15.30 3.69
C TRP A 169 1.03 -14.53 2.66
N PHE A 170 -0.22 -14.92 2.55
CA PHE A 170 -1.15 -14.45 1.54
C PHE A 170 -2.43 -13.98 2.20
N ALA A 171 -3.13 -13.06 1.55
CA ALA A 171 -4.37 -12.54 2.09
C ALA A 171 -5.38 -12.21 1.00
N GLU A 172 -6.63 -12.31 1.35
CA GLU A 172 -7.76 -11.75 0.62
C GLU A 172 -8.53 -10.81 1.54
N ILE A 173 -8.79 -9.61 1.05
CA ILE A 173 -9.50 -8.56 1.78
C ILE A 173 -10.76 -8.22 0.99
N ALA A 174 -11.89 -8.13 1.66
CA ALA A 174 -13.17 -7.71 1.10
C ALA A 174 -13.70 -6.48 1.83
N ILE A 175 -13.83 -5.38 1.12
CA ILE A 175 -14.33 -4.11 1.63
C ILE A 175 -15.63 -3.77 0.92
N PRO A 176 -16.80 -3.93 1.56
CA PRO A 176 -18.06 -3.50 0.97
C PRO A 176 -18.06 -1.99 0.68
N PHE A 177 -18.57 -1.58 -0.46
CA PHE A 177 -18.64 -0.16 -0.79
C PHE A 177 -19.49 0.65 0.20
N SER A 178 -20.41 0.01 0.91
CA SER A 178 -21.16 0.64 2.00
C SER A 178 -20.29 1.07 3.20
N THR A 179 -19.08 0.53 3.33
CA THR A 179 -18.11 0.91 4.35
C THR A 179 -17.41 2.22 3.99
N LEU A 180 -17.24 2.47 2.71
CA LEU A 180 -16.54 3.62 2.17
C LEU A 180 -17.51 4.76 1.85
N LYS A 181 -17.04 6.00 2.03
CA LYS A 181 -17.76 7.18 1.56
C LYS A 181 -17.03 7.71 0.33
N PHE A 182 -17.75 7.89 -0.77
CA PHE A 182 -17.22 8.39 -2.03
C PHE A 182 -18.30 9.14 -2.82
N PRO A 183 -17.92 10.04 -3.76
CA PRO A 183 -18.87 10.69 -4.64
C PRO A 183 -19.63 9.67 -5.50
N THR A 184 -20.95 9.78 -5.59
CA THR A 184 -21.80 8.83 -6.34
C THR A 184 -22.31 9.38 -7.66
N ASP A 185 -21.99 10.63 -7.98
CA ASP A 185 -22.42 11.34 -9.18
C ASP A 185 -21.48 11.18 -10.38
N ALA A 186 -20.28 10.61 -10.16
CA ALA A 186 -19.33 10.34 -11.22
C ALA A 186 -19.64 9.04 -11.95
N GLN A 187 -19.51 9.05 -13.29
CA GLN A 187 -19.65 7.85 -14.13
C GLN A 187 -18.48 6.88 -13.94
N GLU A 188 -17.31 7.39 -13.62
CA GLU A 188 -16.09 6.66 -13.35
C GLU A 188 -15.56 7.07 -11.99
N GLN A 189 -15.14 6.11 -11.17
CA GLN A 189 -14.55 6.36 -9.87
C GLN A 189 -13.04 6.34 -10.01
N ILE A 190 -12.38 7.43 -9.62
CA ILE A 190 -10.93 7.54 -9.56
C ILE A 190 -10.54 7.73 -8.11
N TRP A 191 -9.82 6.78 -7.54
CA TRP A 191 -9.40 6.78 -6.15
C TRP A 191 -7.88 6.79 -6.04
N GLY A 192 -7.37 7.48 -5.04
CA GLY A 192 -5.99 7.29 -4.60
C GLY A 192 -5.88 5.99 -3.82
N ILE A 193 -4.83 5.19 -4.08
CA ILE A 193 -4.57 3.98 -3.31
C ILE A 193 -3.07 3.83 -3.06
N ASN A 194 -2.73 3.40 -1.86
CA ASN A 194 -1.36 3.08 -1.50
C ASN A 194 -1.31 1.77 -0.71
N PHE A 195 -0.23 1.02 -0.90
CA PHE A 195 0.02 -0.26 -0.26
C PHE A 195 1.35 -0.22 0.48
N GLU A 196 1.35 -0.75 1.70
CA GLU A 196 2.56 -0.92 2.49
C GLU A 196 2.61 -2.35 3.04
N ARG A 197 3.77 -2.99 2.92
CA ARG A 197 4.06 -4.25 3.60
C ARG A 197 5.17 -4.02 4.60
N ASN A 198 4.94 -4.38 5.84
CA ASN A 198 5.95 -4.33 6.89
C ASN A 198 6.54 -5.72 7.14
N ILE A 199 7.85 -5.85 6.99
CA ILE A 199 8.63 -7.04 7.33
C ILE A 199 9.48 -6.70 8.55
N ARG A 200 8.91 -6.85 9.75
CA ARG A 200 9.48 -6.29 10.99
C ARG A 200 10.87 -6.80 11.32
N ARG A 201 11.17 -8.08 11.09
CA ARG A 201 12.50 -8.61 11.32
C ARG A 201 13.58 -7.95 10.46
N LYS A 202 13.20 -7.39 9.31
CA LYS A 202 14.09 -6.69 8.39
C LYS A 202 14.07 -5.18 8.58
N ARG A 203 13.08 -4.65 9.31
CA ARG A 203 12.80 -3.21 9.42
C ARG A 203 12.55 -2.59 8.03
N GLU A 204 11.85 -3.33 7.21
CA GLU A 204 11.50 -2.98 5.84
C GLU A 204 9.99 -2.96 5.70
#